data_00e2e394a0e302122208256336e0aaf4
#
_entry.id   00e2e394a0e302122208256336e0aaf4
#
_cell.length_a   1.000
_cell.length_b   1.000
_cell.length_c   1.000
_cell.angle_alpha   90.00
_cell.angle_beta   90.00
_cell.angle_gamma   90.00
#
_symmetry.space_group_name_H-M   'P 1'
#
loop_
_entity.id
_entity.type
_entity.pdbx_description
1 polymer ?
#
loop_
_entity_poly.entity_id
_entity_poly.type
_entity_poly.pdbx_seq_one_letter_code
_entity_poly.pdbx_strand_id
1 'polypeptide(L)'
;MTSENVAPMDALKLRQLFTKPYGEPAPSEQQWRDLYAADVQFEDPTQKRQGINAYIKAQQDLVRRCDDVFLEADSVVVSEGTAFVEWRMGLKIKGIEFVYPGVSRLRFRADGRIVDHRDYFDFVGPTFGPVPLVGGFVRWLYRRFVA
;
A
#
# COMPACT_ATOMS: atom_id res chain seq x y z
N MET A 1 13.67 -32.83 -9.68
CA MET A 1 13.17 -31.59 -9.04
C MET A 1 13.11 -30.53 -10.11
N THR A 2 11.95 -30.29 -10.64
CA THR A 2 11.73 -29.13 -11.49
C THR A 2 11.70 -27.92 -10.57
N SER A 3 12.77 -27.13 -10.56
CA SER A 3 12.68 -25.77 -10.05
C SER A 3 11.65 -25.06 -10.93
N GLU A 4 10.46 -24.82 -10.41
CA GLU A 4 9.54 -23.90 -11.04
C GLU A 4 10.30 -22.58 -11.15
N ASN A 5 10.64 -22.23 -12.35
CA ASN A 5 11.27 -20.97 -12.69
C ASN A 5 10.20 -19.91 -12.52
N VAL A 6 9.97 -19.49 -11.28
CA VAL A 6 9.09 -18.35 -10.99
C VAL A 6 9.78 -17.15 -11.63
N ALA A 7 9.15 -16.59 -12.64
CA ALA A 7 9.67 -15.41 -13.29
C ALA A 7 9.91 -14.31 -12.24
N PRO A 8 11.07 -13.65 -12.26
CA PRO A 8 11.36 -12.60 -11.29
C PRO A 8 10.29 -11.53 -11.38
N MET A 9 9.95 -10.93 -10.22
CA MET A 9 9.02 -9.81 -10.16
C MET A 9 9.58 -8.66 -11.01
N ASP A 10 8.80 -8.20 -11.97
CA ASP A 10 9.18 -7.11 -12.83
C ASP A 10 8.33 -5.85 -12.61
N ALA A 11 8.75 -4.74 -13.19
CA ALA A 11 8.09 -3.46 -13.03
C ALA A 11 6.63 -3.49 -13.55
N LEU A 12 6.34 -4.25 -14.60
CA LEU A 12 4.99 -4.37 -15.16
C LEU A 12 4.04 -5.08 -14.17
N LYS A 13 4.48 -6.20 -13.61
CA LYS A 13 3.69 -6.94 -12.61
C LYS A 13 3.43 -6.10 -11.37
N LEU A 14 4.43 -5.36 -10.89
CA LEU A 14 4.28 -4.45 -9.75
C LEU A 14 3.31 -3.32 -10.06
N ARG A 15 3.40 -2.73 -11.25
CA ARG A 15 2.45 -1.69 -11.67
C ARG A 15 1.02 -2.23 -11.69
N GLN A 16 0.81 -3.44 -12.15
CA GLN A 16 -0.51 -4.09 -12.14
C GLN A 16 -1.00 -4.36 -10.72
N LEU A 17 -0.13 -4.84 -9.82
CA LEU A 17 -0.46 -5.09 -8.42
C LEU A 17 -0.88 -3.79 -7.70
N PHE A 18 -0.23 -2.68 -8.02
CA PHE A 18 -0.50 -1.37 -7.42
C PHE A 18 -1.48 -0.50 -8.23
N THR A 19 -2.31 -1.12 -9.05
CA THR A 19 -3.32 -0.41 -9.85
C THR A 19 -4.69 -1.02 -9.62
N LYS A 20 -5.59 -0.22 -9.06
CA LYS A 20 -6.98 -0.56 -8.80
C LYS A 20 -7.83 0.70 -8.95
N PRO A 21 -8.53 0.89 -10.08
CA PRO A 21 -9.47 2.00 -10.22
C PRO A 21 -10.64 1.89 -9.23
N TYR A 22 -11.33 3.00 -9.01
CA TYR A 22 -12.61 2.96 -8.31
C TYR A 22 -13.58 2.03 -9.05
N GLY A 23 -14.40 1.31 -8.30
CA GLY A 23 -15.38 0.39 -8.82
C GLY A 23 -14.87 -1.01 -9.16
N GLU A 24 -13.56 -1.20 -9.22
CA GLU A 24 -12.95 -2.50 -9.46
C GLU A 24 -12.76 -3.27 -8.14
N PRO A 25 -12.83 -4.63 -8.17
CA PRO A 25 -12.62 -5.41 -6.96
C PRO A 25 -11.17 -5.36 -6.49
N ALA A 26 -10.97 -5.43 -5.17
CA ALA A 26 -9.66 -5.64 -4.58
C ALA A 26 -9.09 -7.01 -4.99
N PRO A 27 -7.76 -7.21 -4.93
CA PRO A 27 -7.17 -8.52 -5.15
C PRO A 27 -7.79 -9.57 -4.24
N SER A 28 -7.95 -10.78 -4.78
CA SER A 28 -8.45 -11.91 -3.99
C SER A 28 -7.41 -12.39 -2.98
N GLU A 29 -7.86 -13.11 -1.97
CA GLU A 29 -6.95 -13.73 -0.99
C GLU A 29 -5.90 -14.61 -1.67
N GLN A 30 -6.29 -15.38 -2.68
CA GLN A 30 -5.35 -16.23 -3.42
C GLN A 30 -4.29 -15.41 -4.17
N GLN A 31 -4.66 -14.29 -4.76
CA GLN A 31 -3.69 -13.39 -5.42
C GLN A 31 -2.66 -12.85 -4.43
N TRP A 32 -3.06 -12.48 -3.21
CA TRP A 32 -2.13 -12.10 -2.15
C TRP A 32 -1.19 -13.25 -1.79
N ARG A 33 -1.71 -14.46 -1.63
CA ARG A 33 -0.92 -15.64 -1.26
C ARG A 33 0.06 -16.06 -2.36
N ASP A 34 -0.25 -15.81 -3.61
CA ASP A 34 0.65 -16.11 -4.74
C ASP A 34 1.83 -15.13 -4.81
N LEU A 35 1.63 -13.88 -4.38
CA LEU A 35 2.61 -12.81 -4.50
C LEU A 35 3.46 -12.60 -3.25
N TYR A 36 2.91 -12.90 -2.08
CA TYR A 36 3.56 -12.66 -0.79
C TYR A 36 3.98 -13.96 -0.13
N ALA A 37 5.15 -13.94 0.52
CA ALA A 37 5.61 -15.06 1.32
C ALA A 37 4.72 -15.26 2.55
N ALA A 38 4.61 -16.51 3.01
CA ALA A 38 3.79 -16.84 4.18
C ALA A 38 4.21 -16.09 5.46
N ASP A 39 5.51 -15.79 5.58
CA ASP A 39 6.11 -15.09 6.72
C ASP A 39 6.40 -13.61 6.44
N VAL A 40 5.71 -13.00 5.47
CA VAL A 40 5.90 -11.60 5.12
C VAL A 40 5.79 -10.68 6.33
N GLN A 41 6.67 -9.69 6.38
CA GLN A 41 6.59 -8.61 7.35
C GLN A 41 6.03 -7.37 6.66
N PHE A 42 4.98 -6.80 7.23
CA PHE A 42 4.35 -5.58 6.73
C PHE A 42 4.41 -4.47 7.79
N GLU A 43 4.77 -3.29 7.37
CA GLU A 43 4.79 -2.09 8.21
C GLU A 43 4.30 -0.87 7.42
N ASP A 44 3.47 -0.07 8.05
CA ASP A 44 3.15 1.28 7.60
C ASP A 44 3.25 2.27 8.79
N PRO A 45 3.02 3.58 8.60
CA PRO A 45 3.12 4.54 9.70
C PRO A 45 2.19 4.28 10.88
N THR A 46 1.16 3.44 10.71
CA THR A 46 0.13 3.22 11.72
C THR A 46 0.14 1.82 12.33
N GLN A 47 0.85 0.84 11.73
CA GLN A 47 0.77 -0.55 12.15
C GLN A 47 1.96 -1.39 11.68
N LYS A 48 2.15 -2.51 12.38
CA LYS A 48 3.05 -3.62 11.98
C LYS A 48 2.26 -4.91 11.95
N ARG A 49 2.46 -5.71 10.93
CA ARG A 49 1.80 -7.00 10.75
C ARG A 49 2.84 -8.08 10.41
N GLN A 50 2.72 -9.23 11.04
CA GLN A 50 3.57 -10.39 10.82
C GLN A 50 2.75 -11.49 10.18
N GLY A 51 3.22 -12.00 9.03
CA GLY A 51 2.61 -13.11 8.30
C GLY A 51 1.51 -12.70 7.33
N ILE A 52 1.28 -13.57 6.34
CA ILE A 52 0.34 -13.31 5.24
C ILE A 52 -1.11 -13.17 5.72
N ASN A 53 -1.52 -13.93 6.73
CA ASN A 53 -2.89 -13.84 7.23
C ASN A 53 -3.18 -12.48 7.85
N ALA A 54 -2.24 -11.94 8.62
CA ALA A 54 -2.37 -10.61 9.21
C ALA A 54 -2.34 -9.50 8.15
N TYR A 55 -1.52 -9.65 7.12
CA TYR A 55 -1.47 -8.73 5.98
C TYR A 55 -2.80 -8.70 5.22
N ILE A 56 -3.31 -9.88 4.85
CA ILE A 56 -4.60 -10.01 4.15
C ILE A 56 -5.73 -9.39 4.97
N LYS A 57 -5.76 -9.67 6.27
CA LYS A 57 -6.76 -9.07 7.17
C LYS A 57 -6.69 -7.55 7.18
N ALA A 58 -5.50 -6.97 7.23
CA ALA A 58 -5.33 -5.52 7.19
C ALA A 58 -5.87 -4.92 5.88
N GLN A 59 -5.60 -5.55 4.74
CA GLN A 59 -6.12 -5.10 3.44
C GLN A 59 -7.65 -5.22 3.35
N GLN A 60 -8.19 -6.34 3.79
CA GLN A 60 -9.65 -6.54 3.80
C GLN A 60 -10.37 -5.57 4.74
N ASP A 61 -9.79 -5.30 5.90
CA ASP A 61 -10.35 -4.33 6.86
C ASP A 61 -10.38 -2.91 6.27
N LEU A 62 -9.34 -2.51 5.55
CA LEU A 62 -9.30 -1.21 4.88
C LEU A 62 -10.43 -1.10 3.84
N VAL A 63 -10.53 -2.07 2.95
CA VAL A 63 -11.56 -2.10 1.89
C VAL A 63 -12.97 -2.09 2.50
N ARG A 64 -13.19 -2.85 3.54
CA ARG A 64 -14.50 -2.95 4.19
C ARG A 64 -14.93 -1.65 4.88
N ARG A 65 -13.97 -0.85 5.38
CA ARG A 65 -14.25 0.43 6.06
C ARG A 65 -14.51 1.58 5.10
N CYS A 66 -14.19 1.40 3.83
CA CYS A 66 -14.35 2.43 2.79
C CYS A 66 -15.51 2.10 1.87
N ASP A 67 -16.17 3.13 1.35
CA ASP A 67 -17.20 2.96 0.31
C ASP A 67 -16.56 2.54 -1.01
N ASP A 68 -15.37 3.06 -1.30
CA ASP A 68 -14.57 2.69 -2.46
C ASP A 68 -13.10 3.03 -2.23
N VAL A 69 -12.21 2.35 -2.95
CA VAL A 69 -10.76 2.52 -2.86
C VAL A 69 -10.17 2.54 -4.26
N PHE A 70 -9.30 3.50 -4.57
CA PHE A 70 -8.43 3.40 -5.73
C PHE A 70 -6.96 3.32 -5.31
N LEU A 71 -6.17 2.72 -6.16
CA LEU A 71 -4.72 2.72 -6.07
C LEU A 71 -4.15 2.91 -7.48
N GLU A 72 -3.19 3.79 -7.63
CA GLU A 72 -2.53 4.05 -8.90
C GLU A 72 -1.03 4.15 -8.71
N ALA A 73 -0.28 3.32 -9.44
CA ALA A 73 1.18 3.36 -9.46
C ALA A 73 1.65 4.47 -10.41
N ASP A 74 2.41 5.42 -9.89
CA ASP A 74 3.00 6.51 -10.68
C ASP A 74 4.40 6.14 -11.19
N SER A 75 5.23 5.51 -10.36
CA SER A 75 6.60 5.10 -10.71
C SER A 75 6.95 3.77 -10.09
N VAL A 76 7.69 2.94 -10.82
CA VAL A 76 8.18 1.64 -10.34
C VAL A 76 9.66 1.51 -10.65
N VAL A 77 10.47 1.22 -9.65
CA VAL A 77 11.90 0.93 -9.79
C VAL A 77 12.20 -0.40 -9.14
N VAL A 78 12.85 -1.30 -9.89
CA VAL A 78 13.27 -2.62 -9.40
C VAL A 78 14.79 -2.72 -9.50
N SER A 79 15.43 -3.13 -8.44
CA SER A 79 16.89 -3.31 -8.38
C SER A 79 17.24 -4.40 -7.37
N GLU A 80 17.92 -5.45 -7.83
CA GLU A 80 18.58 -6.47 -6.98
C GLU A 80 17.73 -6.96 -5.80
N GLY A 81 16.53 -7.49 -6.08
CA GLY A 81 15.68 -8.06 -5.03
C GLY A 81 14.91 -7.03 -4.19
N THR A 82 14.97 -5.76 -4.57
CA THR A 82 14.22 -4.68 -3.93
C THR A 82 13.47 -3.89 -4.99
N ALA A 83 12.25 -3.46 -4.68
CA ALA A 83 11.49 -2.56 -5.54
C ALA A 83 10.93 -1.38 -4.73
N PHE A 84 10.79 -0.25 -5.40
CA PHE A 84 10.09 0.91 -4.89
C PHE A 84 8.95 1.26 -5.84
N VAL A 85 7.77 1.43 -5.29
CA VAL A 85 6.57 1.81 -6.04
C VAL A 85 6.04 3.10 -5.44
N GLU A 86 6.09 4.18 -6.22
CA GLU A 86 5.42 5.43 -5.88
C GLU A 86 3.96 5.32 -6.34
N TRP A 87 3.03 5.62 -5.44
CA TRP A 87 1.61 5.44 -5.70
C TRP A 87 0.77 6.55 -5.06
N ARG A 88 -0.45 6.65 -5.55
CA ARG A 88 -1.53 7.40 -4.91
C ARG A 88 -2.66 6.45 -4.55
N MET A 89 -3.15 6.56 -3.33
CA MET A 89 -4.30 5.80 -2.83
C MET A 89 -5.42 6.76 -2.48
N GLY A 90 -6.60 6.51 -3.01
CA GLY A 90 -7.81 7.26 -2.68
C GLY A 90 -8.80 6.40 -1.90
N LEU A 91 -9.36 6.98 -0.87
CA LEU A 91 -10.39 6.37 -0.03
C LEU A 91 -11.64 7.24 -0.07
N LYS A 92 -12.77 6.66 -0.44
CA LYS A 92 -14.08 7.31 -0.32
C LYS A 92 -14.78 6.81 0.93
N ILE A 93 -15.08 7.72 1.85
CA ILE A 93 -15.74 7.42 3.12
C ILE A 93 -16.80 8.49 3.37
N LYS A 94 -18.08 8.09 3.39
CA LYS A 94 -19.20 8.97 3.69
C LYS A 94 -19.21 10.26 2.85
N GLY A 95 -18.95 10.14 1.56
CA GLY A 95 -18.94 11.26 0.62
C GLY A 95 -17.67 12.13 0.65
N ILE A 96 -16.68 11.80 1.46
CA ILE A 96 -15.40 12.50 1.51
C ILE A 96 -14.35 11.61 0.82
N GLU A 97 -13.54 12.21 -0.04
CA GLU A 97 -12.39 11.56 -0.64
C GLU A 97 -11.10 11.97 0.09
N PHE A 98 -10.33 10.95 0.50
CA PHE A 98 -9.01 11.13 1.08
C PHE A 98 -7.99 10.55 0.11
N VAL A 99 -6.99 11.34 -0.29
CA VAL A 99 -5.94 10.90 -1.23
C VAL A 99 -4.58 10.94 -0.54
N TYR A 100 -3.90 9.80 -0.56
CA TYR A 100 -2.60 9.61 0.07
C TYR A 100 -1.54 9.31 -1.00
N PRO A 101 -0.57 10.19 -1.22
CA PRO A 101 0.63 9.83 -1.94
C PRO A 101 1.56 9.04 -1.03
N GLY A 102 2.20 8.04 -1.59
CA GLY A 102 3.10 7.21 -0.80
C GLY A 102 4.08 6.41 -1.65
N VAL A 103 4.93 5.68 -0.96
CA VAL A 103 5.93 4.79 -1.56
C VAL A 103 5.94 3.48 -0.79
N SER A 104 5.90 2.36 -1.51
CA SER A 104 6.14 1.04 -0.95
C SER A 104 7.55 0.59 -1.27
N ARG A 105 8.27 0.12 -0.26
CA ARG A 105 9.51 -0.64 -0.43
C ARG A 105 9.19 -2.12 -0.29
N LEU A 106 9.53 -2.89 -1.31
CA LEU A 106 9.29 -4.32 -1.36
C LEU A 106 10.62 -5.05 -1.46
N ARG A 107 10.82 -6.08 -0.63
CA ARG A 107 11.95 -6.99 -0.74
C ARG A 107 11.45 -8.37 -1.12
N PHE A 108 12.16 -8.99 -2.05
CA PHE A 108 11.80 -10.28 -2.64
C PHE A 108 12.72 -11.38 -2.13
N ARG A 109 12.12 -12.55 -1.90
CA ARG A 109 12.84 -13.78 -1.67
C ARG A 109 13.31 -14.36 -3.01
N ALA A 110 14.22 -15.34 -2.98
CA ALA A 110 14.73 -15.99 -4.20
C ALA A 110 13.63 -16.62 -5.07
N ASP A 111 12.50 -17.01 -4.48
CA ASP A 111 11.34 -17.54 -5.20
C ASP A 111 10.46 -16.45 -5.85
N GLY A 112 10.83 -15.19 -5.73
CA GLY A 112 10.11 -14.05 -6.27
C GLY A 112 8.97 -13.52 -5.41
N ARG A 113 8.69 -14.14 -4.25
CA ARG A 113 7.65 -13.66 -3.33
C ARG A 113 8.14 -12.50 -2.49
N ILE A 114 7.23 -11.59 -2.18
CA ILE A 114 7.47 -10.45 -1.31
C ILE A 114 7.57 -10.95 0.14
N VAL A 115 8.72 -10.71 0.77
CA VAL A 115 9.00 -11.12 2.15
C VAL A 115 9.00 -9.95 3.13
N ASP A 116 9.17 -8.73 2.62
CA ASP A 116 9.15 -7.49 3.41
C ASP A 116 8.45 -6.41 2.59
N HIS A 117 7.44 -5.77 3.19
CA HIS A 117 6.67 -4.70 2.57
C HIS A 117 6.52 -3.56 3.55
N ARG A 118 7.07 -2.42 3.23
CA ARG A 118 6.95 -1.22 4.05
C ARG A 118 6.40 -0.06 3.24
N ASP A 119 5.32 0.53 3.75
CA ASP A 119 4.70 1.71 3.19
C ASP A 119 5.17 2.98 3.92
N TYR A 120 5.50 3.99 3.15
CA TYR A 120 5.86 5.32 3.62
C TYR A 120 4.84 6.31 3.09
N PHE A 121 4.04 6.88 3.95
CA PHE A 121 3.09 7.94 3.57
C PHE A 121 2.78 8.84 4.76
N ASP A 122 2.37 10.06 4.47
CA ASP A 122 1.82 10.97 5.46
C ASP A 122 0.34 10.65 5.65
N PHE A 123 -0.05 10.21 6.85
CA PHE A 123 -1.46 9.95 7.16
C PHE A 123 -2.14 11.15 7.84
N VAL A 124 -1.38 12.14 8.32
CA VAL A 124 -1.93 13.28 9.06
C VAL A 124 -2.51 14.34 8.12
N GLY A 125 -1.69 14.86 7.21
CA GLY A 125 -2.12 15.90 6.27
C GLY A 125 -3.30 15.48 5.40
N PRO A 126 -3.20 14.37 4.64
CA PRO A 126 -4.30 13.91 3.79
C PRO A 126 -5.55 13.47 4.56
N THR A 127 -5.41 12.98 5.79
CA THR A 127 -6.56 12.57 6.61
C THR A 127 -7.33 13.78 7.14
N PHE A 128 -6.64 14.78 7.66
CA PHE A 128 -7.28 15.93 8.28
C PHE A 128 -7.49 17.11 7.32
N GLY A 129 -6.70 17.18 6.25
CA GLY A 129 -6.78 18.28 5.27
C GLY A 129 -8.16 18.49 4.66
N PRO A 130 -8.89 17.43 4.23
CA PRO A 130 -10.24 17.56 3.68
C PRO A 130 -11.32 17.86 4.72
N VAL A 131 -11.04 17.67 6.02
CA VAL A 131 -12.01 17.89 7.08
C VAL A 131 -12.10 19.37 7.41
N PRO A 132 -13.28 20.02 7.31
CA PRO A 132 -13.43 21.44 7.60
C PRO A 132 -12.92 21.80 9.00
N LEU A 133 -12.17 22.89 9.11
CA LEU A 133 -11.55 23.46 10.31
C LEU A 133 -10.41 22.63 10.90
N VAL A 134 -10.50 21.31 10.89
CA VAL A 134 -9.49 20.40 11.47
C VAL A 134 -8.19 20.45 10.69
N GLY A 135 -8.26 20.40 9.34
CA GLY A 135 -7.07 20.49 8.50
C GLY A 135 -6.28 21.77 8.69
N GLY A 136 -6.98 22.89 8.82
CA GLY A 136 -6.35 24.19 9.11
C GLY A 136 -5.65 24.21 10.46
N PHE A 137 -6.27 23.64 11.48
CA PHE A 137 -5.70 23.54 12.83
C PHE A 137 -4.44 22.66 12.85
N VAL A 138 -4.48 21.49 12.20
CA VAL A 138 -3.34 20.58 12.14
C VAL A 138 -2.16 21.24 11.42
N ARG A 139 -2.40 21.91 10.26
CA ARG A 139 -1.35 22.66 9.55
C ARG A 139 -0.78 23.80 10.39
N TRP A 140 -1.63 24.52 11.10
CA TRP A 140 -1.20 25.58 12.01
C TRP A 140 -0.30 25.01 13.11
N LEU A 141 -0.69 23.90 13.73
CA LEU A 141 0.06 23.23 14.78
C LEU A 141 1.45 22.79 14.29
N TYR A 142 1.49 22.17 13.11
CA TYR A 142 2.74 21.75 12.48
C TYR A 142 3.69 22.93 12.26
N ARG A 143 3.20 24.01 11.64
CA ARG A 143 4.00 25.21 11.39
C ARG A 143 4.49 25.87 12.67
N ARG A 144 3.69 25.82 13.73
CA ARG A 144 4.03 26.45 15.00
C ARG A 144 5.13 25.73 15.75
N PHE A 145 5.19 24.40 15.66
CA PHE A 145 6.07 23.59 16.50
C PHE A 145 7.13 22.79 15.75
N VAL A 146 7.00 22.58 14.47
CA VAL A 146 7.89 21.72 13.68
C VAL A 146 8.60 22.45 12.55
N ALA A 147 7.90 23.28 11.79
CA ALA A 147 8.46 23.95 10.60
C ALA A 147 8.98 25.36 10.88
#